data_101950356451001a672872892e6c5e9f
#
_entry.id   101950356451001a672872892e6c5e9f
#
_cell.length_a   1.000
_cell.length_b   1.000
_cell.length_c   1.000
_cell.angle_alpha   90.00
_cell.angle_beta   90.00
_cell.angle_gamma   90.00
#
_symmetry.space_group_name_H-M   'P 1'
#
loop_
_entity.id
_entity.type
_entity.pdbx_description
1 polymer ?
#
loop_
_entity_poly.entity_id
_entity_poly.type
_entity_poly.pdbx_seq_one_letter_code
_entity_poly.pdbx_strand_id
1 'polypeptide(L)'
;MANLSAGYAWAKDQGLDFLHLLQDIYIKYGFSRECGVSVVRQGKAGAEEIQAIMRQFRTNPPKEIGGSPVVTIKDYDSLTLTDVAAGTTSKLDMPITSNVLQYFTADGTKISVRPSGTEPKIKFYIEVKGHMDTPADYDKAIAAADAKIETVKKDLGIA
;
A
#
# COMPACT_ATOMS: atom_id res chain seq x y z
N MET A 1 -18.01 -6.86 4.96
CA MET A 1 -17.79 -5.79 3.97
C MET A 1 -18.99 -4.86 3.94
N ALA A 2 -18.79 -3.56 4.03
CA ALA A 2 -19.89 -2.61 3.93
C ALA A 2 -20.52 -2.69 2.52
N ASN A 3 -21.83 -2.72 2.45
CA ASN A 3 -22.54 -2.70 1.19
C ASN A 3 -22.57 -1.25 0.66
N LEU A 4 -21.69 -0.91 -0.26
CA LEU A 4 -21.56 0.42 -0.84
C LEU A 4 -22.84 0.85 -1.58
N SER A 5 -23.56 -0.08 -2.21
CA SER A 5 -24.82 0.20 -2.89
C SER A 5 -25.91 0.66 -1.91
N ALA A 6 -26.02 -0.01 -0.76
CA ALA A 6 -26.97 0.37 0.29
C ALA A 6 -26.61 1.73 0.88
N GLY A 7 -25.32 2.00 1.10
CA GLY A 7 -24.83 3.29 1.58
C GLY A 7 -25.14 4.43 0.60
N TYR A 8 -24.93 4.19 -0.69
CA TYR A 8 -25.24 5.16 -1.73
C TYR A 8 -26.73 5.49 -1.79
N ALA A 9 -27.60 4.46 -1.79
CA ALA A 9 -29.05 4.62 -1.83
C ALA A 9 -29.53 5.41 -0.60
N TRP A 10 -29.05 5.08 0.59
CA TRP A 10 -29.38 5.80 1.82
C TRP A 10 -28.95 7.25 1.76
N ALA A 11 -27.73 7.53 1.33
CA ALA A 11 -27.19 8.88 1.22
C ALA A 11 -28.03 9.72 0.22
N LYS A 12 -28.43 9.13 -0.90
CA LYS A 12 -29.30 9.78 -1.89
C LYS A 12 -30.66 10.11 -1.32
N ASP A 13 -31.27 9.19 -0.56
CA ASP A 13 -32.57 9.39 0.10
C ASP A 13 -32.51 10.50 1.17
N GLN A 14 -31.35 10.72 1.80
CA GLN A 14 -31.09 11.80 2.74
C GLN A 14 -30.69 13.13 2.06
N GLY A 15 -30.74 13.21 0.72
CA GLY A 15 -30.29 14.38 -0.03
C GLY A 15 -28.77 14.49 -0.13
N LEU A 16 -28.04 13.41 0.15
CA LEU A 16 -26.58 13.31 0.01
C LEU A 16 -26.25 12.49 -1.22
N ASP A 17 -25.06 12.71 -1.81
CA ASP A 17 -24.51 11.83 -2.83
C ASP A 17 -23.41 10.93 -2.25
N PHE A 18 -22.95 9.96 -3.07
CA PHE A 18 -21.91 9.01 -2.65
C PHE A 18 -20.59 9.73 -2.28
N LEU A 19 -20.26 10.81 -2.99
CA LEU A 19 -19.05 11.57 -2.73
C LEU A 19 -19.10 12.24 -1.34
N HIS A 20 -20.23 12.84 -0.97
CA HIS A 20 -20.39 13.43 0.35
C HIS A 20 -20.27 12.39 1.46
N LEU A 21 -20.88 11.22 1.27
CA LEU A 21 -20.75 10.11 2.23
C LEU A 21 -19.28 9.68 2.40
N LEU A 22 -18.56 9.56 1.29
CA LEU A 22 -17.15 9.17 1.30
C LEU A 22 -16.28 10.22 1.99
N GLN A 23 -16.52 11.51 1.71
CA GLN A 23 -15.83 12.62 2.36
C GLN A 23 -16.05 12.62 3.87
N ASP A 24 -17.27 12.37 4.33
CA ASP A 24 -17.59 12.26 5.75
C ASP A 24 -16.84 11.11 6.41
N ILE A 25 -16.72 9.98 5.74
CA ILE A 25 -15.93 8.83 6.22
C ILE A 25 -14.46 9.23 6.37
N TYR A 26 -13.90 9.90 5.37
CA TYR A 26 -12.50 10.35 5.41
C TYR A 26 -12.23 11.37 6.51
N ILE A 27 -13.17 12.27 6.76
CA ILE A 27 -13.06 13.26 7.86
C ILE A 27 -13.08 12.55 9.21
N LYS A 28 -13.99 11.60 9.39
CA LYS A 28 -14.21 10.92 10.66
C LYS A 28 -13.13 9.89 10.99
N TYR A 29 -12.69 9.10 9.98
CA TYR A 29 -11.82 7.94 10.19
C TYR A 29 -10.42 8.10 9.59
N GLY A 30 -10.16 9.21 8.91
CA GLY A 30 -8.89 9.47 8.23
C GLY A 30 -8.97 9.22 6.72
N PHE A 31 -8.21 10.01 5.99
CA PHE A 31 -8.10 9.90 4.53
C PHE A 31 -7.03 8.87 4.16
N SER A 32 -7.34 8.00 3.21
CA SER A 32 -6.36 7.11 2.59
C SER A 32 -6.59 7.01 1.09
N ARG A 33 -5.52 6.75 0.34
CA ARG A 33 -5.58 6.54 -1.09
C ARG A 33 -4.70 5.37 -1.46
N GLU A 34 -5.22 4.51 -2.34
CA GLU A 34 -4.55 3.29 -2.75
C GLU A 34 -4.21 3.33 -4.24
N CYS A 35 -3.12 2.65 -4.61
CA CYS A 35 -2.69 2.49 -5.99
C CYS A 35 -2.05 1.11 -6.17
N GLY A 36 -2.44 0.42 -7.22
CA GLY A 36 -1.82 -0.84 -7.62
C GLY A 36 -0.93 -0.62 -8.84
N VAL A 37 0.27 -1.20 -8.83
CA VAL A 37 1.20 -1.17 -9.96
C VAL A 37 1.64 -2.58 -10.27
N SER A 38 1.54 -2.99 -11.54
CA SER A 38 2.04 -4.27 -12.02
C SER A 38 3.28 -4.04 -12.88
N VAL A 39 4.35 -4.76 -12.57
CA VAL A 39 5.58 -4.79 -13.36
C VAL A 39 5.66 -6.15 -14.03
N VAL A 40 5.62 -6.15 -15.36
CA VAL A 40 5.61 -7.37 -16.17
C VAL A 40 6.96 -7.55 -16.84
N ARG A 41 7.47 -8.77 -16.87
CA ARG A 41 8.67 -9.16 -17.60
C ARG A 41 8.31 -10.27 -18.60
N GLN A 42 9.17 -10.50 -19.59
CA GLN A 42 8.88 -11.44 -20.68
C GLN A 42 9.65 -12.75 -20.53
N GLY A 43 8.94 -13.86 -20.76
CA GLY A 43 9.51 -15.18 -20.89
C GLY A 43 10.18 -15.75 -19.63
N LYS A 44 11.03 -16.77 -19.83
CA LYS A 44 11.75 -17.42 -18.74
C LYS A 44 12.73 -16.49 -18.04
N ALA A 45 13.45 -15.67 -18.80
CA ALA A 45 14.35 -14.66 -18.23
C ALA A 45 13.58 -13.66 -17.40
N GLY A 46 12.36 -13.30 -17.81
CA GLY A 46 11.46 -12.42 -17.06
C GLY A 46 11.07 -13.02 -15.71
N ALA A 47 10.78 -14.31 -15.65
CA ALA A 47 10.47 -15.00 -14.39
C ALA A 47 11.65 -14.94 -13.40
N GLU A 48 12.87 -15.13 -13.91
CA GLU A 48 14.09 -15.03 -13.11
C GLU A 48 14.31 -13.59 -12.59
N GLU A 49 14.03 -12.58 -13.43
CA GLU A 49 14.10 -11.17 -13.03
C GLU A 49 13.12 -10.85 -11.89
N ILE A 50 11.90 -11.36 -11.96
CA ILE A 50 10.90 -11.17 -10.89
C ILE A 50 11.39 -11.77 -9.57
N GLN A 51 11.95 -12.97 -9.61
CA GLN A 51 12.52 -13.60 -8.42
C GLN A 51 13.71 -12.80 -7.85
N ALA A 52 14.56 -12.26 -8.74
CA ALA A 52 15.67 -11.40 -8.34
C ALA A 52 15.18 -10.10 -7.67
N ILE A 53 14.12 -9.50 -8.19
CA ILE A 53 13.51 -8.31 -7.60
C ILE A 53 13.01 -8.63 -6.19
N MET A 54 12.29 -9.73 -6.00
CA MET A 54 11.81 -10.15 -4.68
C MET A 54 12.96 -10.40 -3.70
N ARG A 55 14.03 -11.07 -4.14
CA ARG A 55 15.21 -11.27 -3.29
C ARG A 55 15.84 -9.94 -2.87
N GLN A 56 15.93 -8.98 -3.79
CA GLN A 56 16.49 -7.67 -3.49
C GLN A 56 15.66 -6.93 -2.43
N PHE A 57 14.34 -6.92 -2.58
CA PHE A 57 13.46 -6.30 -1.58
C PHE A 57 13.54 -7.01 -0.23
N ARG A 58 13.74 -8.32 -0.22
CA ARG A 58 13.82 -9.10 1.03
C ARG A 58 15.17 -8.93 1.73
N THR A 59 16.27 -8.99 0.98
CA THR A 59 17.62 -8.96 1.56
C THR A 59 18.17 -7.55 1.75
N ASN A 60 17.71 -6.59 0.97
CA ASN A 60 18.15 -5.20 1.04
C ASN A 60 16.94 -4.25 0.99
N PRO A 61 16.09 -4.29 2.02
CA PRO A 61 14.88 -3.48 2.04
C PRO A 61 15.20 -1.98 2.03
N PRO A 62 14.34 -1.17 1.41
CA PRO A 62 14.51 0.28 1.42
C PRO A 62 14.42 0.82 2.85
N LYS A 63 15.28 1.78 3.17
CA LYS A 63 15.31 2.42 4.49
C LYS A 63 14.30 3.55 4.59
N GLU A 64 13.96 4.15 3.46
CA GLU A 64 13.05 5.29 3.35
C GLU A 64 12.21 5.13 2.09
N ILE A 65 10.92 5.45 2.19
CA ILE A 65 9.97 5.40 1.08
C ILE A 65 9.08 6.63 1.18
N GLY A 66 8.98 7.39 0.09
CA GLY A 66 8.14 8.58 0.05
C GLY A 66 8.56 9.65 1.05
N GLY A 67 9.85 9.78 1.33
CA GLY A 67 10.39 10.75 2.26
C GLY A 67 10.20 10.38 3.74
N SER A 68 9.71 9.16 4.03
CA SER A 68 9.47 8.71 5.41
C SER A 68 10.23 7.42 5.71
N PRO A 69 10.82 7.28 6.90
CA PRO A 69 11.58 6.08 7.24
C PRO A 69 10.67 4.85 7.34
N VAL A 70 11.18 3.72 6.85
CA VAL A 70 10.55 2.42 7.04
C VAL A 70 10.75 2.00 8.49
N VAL A 71 9.66 1.78 9.21
CA VAL A 71 9.69 1.45 10.65
C VAL A 71 9.33 -0.01 10.92
N THR A 72 8.54 -0.64 10.06
CA THR A 72 8.13 -2.03 10.22
C THR A 72 8.21 -2.75 8.88
N ILE A 73 8.72 -3.98 8.91
CA ILE A 73 8.73 -4.87 7.75
C ILE A 73 8.09 -6.19 8.15
N LYS A 74 7.10 -6.63 7.37
CA LYS A 74 6.49 -7.95 7.53
C LYS A 74 6.86 -8.82 6.34
N ASP A 75 7.44 -9.98 6.61
CA ASP A 75 7.76 -11.01 5.62
C ASP A 75 6.90 -12.24 5.88
N TYR A 76 5.96 -12.47 4.99
CA TYR A 76 5.00 -13.59 5.15
C TYR A 76 5.57 -14.93 4.70
N ASP A 77 6.73 -14.95 4.04
CA ASP A 77 7.43 -16.17 3.69
C ASP A 77 8.18 -16.76 4.88
N SER A 78 8.92 -15.90 5.59
CA SER A 78 9.62 -16.29 6.82
C SER A 78 8.75 -16.18 8.08
N LEU A 79 7.57 -15.60 7.97
CA LEU A 79 6.67 -15.28 9.08
C LEU A 79 7.34 -14.41 10.15
N THR A 80 7.98 -13.33 9.71
CA THR A 80 8.70 -12.41 10.59
C THR A 80 8.13 -11.00 10.52
N LEU A 81 8.15 -10.32 11.67
CA LEU A 81 7.90 -8.90 11.80
C LEU A 81 9.18 -8.25 12.34
N THR A 82 9.72 -7.32 11.58
CA THR A 82 10.92 -6.58 11.98
C THR A 82 10.53 -5.17 12.41
N ASP A 83 10.95 -4.80 13.64
CA ASP A 83 10.96 -3.42 14.09
C ASP A 83 12.30 -2.83 13.70
N VAL A 84 12.31 -1.97 12.68
CA VAL A 84 13.55 -1.47 12.08
C VAL A 84 14.34 -0.59 13.05
N ALA A 85 13.64 0.28 13.78
CA ALA A 85 14.29 1.20 14.73
C ALA A 85 14.95 0.45 15.90
N ALA A 86 14.26 -0.56 16.44
CA ALA A 86 14.77 -1.38 17.54
C ALA A 86 15.76 -2.46 17.07
N GLY A 87 15.76 -2.78 15.78
CA GLY A 87 16.56 -3.87 15.23
C GLY A 87 16.11 -5.25 15.69
N THR A 88 14.85 -5.39 16.12
CA THR A 88 14.31 -6.62 16.66
C THR A 88 13.38 -7.31 15.63
N THR A 89 13.35 -8.63 15.68
CA THR A 89 12.49 -9.47 14.86
C THR A 89 11.65 -10.36 15.74
N SER A 90 10.34 -10.41 15.42
CA SER A 90 9.38 -11.27 16.11
C SER A 90 8.62 -12.11 15.09
N LYS A 91 7.86 -13.10 15.59
CA LYS A 91 7.09 -14.00 14.72
C LYS A 91 5.74 -13.37 14.34
N LEU A 92 5.37 -13.48 13.04
CA LEU A 92 4.02 -13.23 12.59
C LEU A 92 3.14 -14.45 12.88
N ASP A 93 2.02 -14.24 13.56
CA ASP A 93 1.08 -15.30 13.88
C ASP A 93 0.10 -15.50 12.72
N MET A 94 0.54 -16.28 11.73
CA MET A 94 -0.25 -16.61 10.54
C MET A 94 -0.28 -18.12 10.34
N PRO A 95 -1.42 -18.69 9.90
CA PRO A 95 -1.56 -20.15 9.75
C PRO A 95 -0.78 -20.72 8.57
N ILE A 96 -0.49 -19.92 7.54
CA ILE A 96 0.23 -20.35 6.33
C ILE A 96 1.22 -19.27 5.89
N THR A 97 2.23 -19.70 5.13
CA THR A 97 3.20 -18.80 4.51
C THR A 97 2.72 -18.32 3.14
N SER A 98 3.20 -17.15 2.73
CA SER A 98 3.00 -16.62 1.38
C SER A 98 4.17 -15.74 0.98
N ASN A 99 4.47 -15.67 -0.33
CA ASN A 99 5.56 -14.82 -0.82
C ASN A 99 5.11 -13.36 -0.93
N VAL A 100 4.94 -12.72 0.21
CA VAL A 100 4.51 -11.33 0.34
C VAL A 100 5.43 -10.60 1.29
N LEU A 101 5.83 -9.39 0.91
CA LEU A 101 6.52 -8.44 1.76
C LEU A 101 5.65 -7.21 1.98
N GLN A 102 5.66 -6.66 3.19
CA GLN A 102 5.03 -5.39 3.49
C GLN A 102 6.00 -4.46 4.21
N TYR A 103 6.01 -3.20 3.77
CA TYR A 103 6.76 -2.12 4.40
C TYR A 103 5.78 -1.10 4.96
N PHE A 104 6.05 -0.64 6.17
CA PHE A 104 5.28 0.40 6.85
C PHE A 104 6.21 1.55 7.20
N THR A 105 5.87 2.75 6.79
CA THR A 105 6.64 3.93 7.11
C THR A 105 6.07 4.68 8.31
N ALA A 106 6.88 5.58 8.88
CA ALA A 106 6.50 6.36 10.04
C ALA A 106 5.23 7.23 9.81
N ASP A 107 5.01 7.69 8.57
CA ASP A 107 3.85 8.52 8.21
C ASP A 107 2.61 7.70 7.81
N GLY A 108 2.63 6.38 7.98
CA GLY A 108 1.50 5.52 7.71
C GLY A 108 1.38 5.00 6.28
N THR A 109 2.38 5.22 5.44
CA THR A 109 2.42 4.62 4.10
C THR A 109 2.66 3.12 4.23
N LYS A 110 1.89 2.34 3.48
CA LYS A 110 2.00 0.87 3.44
C LYS A 110 2.25 0.44 2.01
N ILE A 111 3.27 -0.37 1.81
CA ILE A 111 3.56 -0.99 0.52
C ILE A 111 3.51 -2.51 0.69
N SER A 112 2.74 -3.19 -0.17
CA SER A 112 2.73 -4.65 -0.24
C SER A 112 3.31 -5.07 -1.58
N VAL A 113 4.22 -6.03 -1.56
CA VAL A 113 4.92 -6.55 -2.75
C VAL A 113 4.63 -8.03 -2.87
N ARG A 114 4.13 -8.45 -4.03
CA ARG A 114 3.75 -9.83 -4.26
C ARG A 114 3.99 -10.24 -5.72
N PRO A 115 4.80 -11.29 -5.99
CA PRO A 115 4.91 -11.83 -7.33
C PRO A 115 3.66 -12.62 -7.70
N SER A 116 3.33 -12.67 -9.00
CA SER A 116 2.31 -13.58 -9.51
C SER A 116 2.81 -15.03 -9.42
N GLY A 117 1.91 -15.96 -9.08
CA GLY A 117 2.23 -17.39 -9.06
C GLY A 117 2.26 -18.03 -10.44
N THR A 118 1.69 -17.39 -11.47
CA THR A 118 1.47 -17.98 -12.80
C THR A 118 2.11 -17.19 -13.94
N GLU A 119 2.44 -15.93 -13.74
CA GLU A 119 2.97 -15.04 -14.77
C GLU A 119 4.26 -14.35 -14.30
N PRO A 120 5.16 -13.96 -15.23
CA PRO A 120 6.37 -13.19 -14.87
C PRO A 120 6.02 -11.74 -14.57
N LYS A 121 5.35 -11.53 -13.45
CA LYS A 121 4.79 -10.26 -13.01
C LYS A 121 4.94 -10.11 -11.51
N ILE A 122 5.18 -8.89 -11.06
CA ILE A 122 5.18 -8.51 -9.65
C ILE A 122 4.21 -7.36 -9.44
N LYS A 123 3.42 -7.44 -8.38
CA LYS A 123 2.44 -6.41 -8.02
C LYS A 123 2.87 -5.66 -6.79
N PHE A 124 2.72 -4.34 -6.88
CA PHE A 124 2.92 -3.42 -5.77
C PHE A 124 1.58 -2.78 -5.42
N TYR A 125 1.21 -2.83 -4.16
CA TYR A 125 0.04 -2.14 -3.63
C TYR A 125 0.53 -1.05 -2.69
N ILE A 126 0.19 0.21 -3.02
CA ILE A 126 0.64 1.39 -2.28
C ILE A 126 -0.58 2.02 -1.63
N GLU A 127 -0.54 2.19 -0.32
CA GLU A 127 -1.55 2.93 0.42
C GLU A 127 -0.88 4.10 1.13
N VAL A 128 -1.34 5.31 0.87
CA VAL A 128 -0.86 6.52 1.55
C VAL A 128 -1.96 7.11 2.41
N LYS A 129 -1.58 7.70 3.52
CA LYS A 129 -2.47 8.37 4.46
C LYS A 129 -2.41 9.88 4.26
N GLY A 130 -3.51 10.53 4.50
CA GLY A 130 -3.62 11.98 4.48
C GLY A 130 -4.60 12.44 5.55
N HIS A 131 -4.96 13.71 5.51
CA HIS A 131 -5.85 14.30 6.50
C HIS A 131 -6.87 15.21 5.84
N MET A 132 -8.12 15.12 6.29
CA MET A 132 -9.21 16.00 5.90
C MET A 132 -9.96 16.47 7.15
N ASP A 133 -10.15 17.77 7.27
CA ASP A 133 -10.99 18.36 8.32
C ASP A 133 -12.40 18.66 7.81
N THR A 134 -12.52 19.06 6.55
CA THR A 134 -13.79 19.45 5.92
C THR A 134 -13.89 18.86 4.53
N PRO A 135 -15.10 18.76 3.94
CA PRO A 135 -15.27 18.32 2.55
C PRO A 135 -14.48 19.17 1.53
N ALA A 136 -14.25 20.44 1.83
CA ALA A 136 -13.47 21.34 0.96
C ALA A 136 -12.00 20.90 0.82
N ASP A 137 -11.47 20.09 1.75
CA ASP A 137 -10.09 19.59 1.72
C ASP A 137 -9.91 18.41 0.76
N TYR A 138 -11.00 17.86 0.22
CA TYR A 138 -10.95 16.61 -0.55
C TYR A 138 -10.03 16.67 -1.77
N ASP A 139 -10.19 17.67 -2.64
CA ASP A 139 -9.39 17.79 -3.86
C ASP A 139 -7.91 17.98 -3.53
N LYS A 140 -7.62 18.75 -2.49
CA LYS A 140 -6.25 18.96 -2.01
C LYS A 140 -5.64 17.68 -1.44
N ALA A 141 -6.42 16.91 -0.68
CA ALA A 141 -5.99 15.65 -0.11
C ALA A 141 -5.69 14.62 -1.22
N ILE A 142 -6.54 14.53 -2.25
CA ILE A 142 -6.33 13.67 -3.43
C ILE A 142 -5.04 14.08 -4.16
N ALA A 143 -4.85 15.37 -4.44
CA ALA A 143 -3.67 15.85 -5.16
C ALA A 143 -2.37 15.56 -4.38
N ALA A 144 -2.37 15.78 -3.07
CA ALA A 144 -1.22 15.49 -2.22
C ALA A 144 -0.92 13.98 -2.17
N ALA A 145 -1.96 13.14 -2.05
CA ALA A 145 -1.80 11.69 -2.06
C ALA A 145 -1.28 11.17 -3.39
N ASP A 146 -1.77 11.67 -4.52
CA ASP A 146 -1.30 11.29 -5.84
C ASP A 146 0.16 11.68 -6.06
N ALA A 147 0.56 12.86 -5.62
CA ALA A 147 1.96 13.30 -5.67
C ALA A 147 2.86 12.39 -4.82
N LYS A 148 2.41 12.00 -3.64
CA LYS A 148 3.14 11.09 -2.76
C LYS A 148 3.27 9.70 -3.37
N ILE A 149 2.21 9.17 -3.96
CA ILE A 149 2.22 7.88 -4.67
C ILE A 149 3.27 7.90 -5.79
N GLU A 150 3.37 8.97 -6.56
CA GLU A 150 4.39 9.09 -7.61
C GLU A 150 5.81 9.09 -7.05
N THR A 151 6.04 9.76 -5.92
CA THR A 151 7.33 9.72 -5.22
C THR A 151 7.65 8.31 -4.73
N VAL A 152 6.67 7.61 -4.15
CA VAL A 152 6.81 6.22 -3.70
C VAL A 152 7.18 5.31 -4.86
N LYS A 153 6.51 5.44 -6.01
CA LYS A 153 6.83 4.65 -7.21
C LYS A 153 8.27 4.87 -7.68
N LYS A 154 8.75 6.10 -7.66
CA LYS A 154 10.14 6.42 -8.00
C LYS A 154 11.12 5.78 -7.03
N ASP A 155 10.85 5.87 -5.75
CA ASP A 155 11.70 5.29 -4.71
C ASP A 155 11.77 3.76 -4.82
N LEU A 156 10.69 3.12 -5.28
CA LEU A 156 10.64 1.67 -5.50
C LEU A 156 11.17 1.25 -6.88
N GLY A 157 11.47 2.20 -7.76
CA GLY A 157 11.96 1.92 -9.11
C GLY A 157 10.88 1.39 -10.07
N ILE A 158 9.62 1.74 -9.84
CA ILE A 158 8.46 1.28 -10.62
C ILE A 158 7.66 2.40 -11.28
N ALA A 159 8.21 3.59 -11.27
CA ALA A 159 7.60 4.75 -11.93
C ALA A 159 7.71 4.66 -13.45
#